data_9079bdbb693995db65d3d75cb69e36ef
#
_entry.id   9079bdbb693995db65d3d75cb69e36ef
#
_cell.length_a   1.000
_cell.length_b   1.000
_cell.length_c   1.000
_cell.angle_alpha   90.00
_cell.angle_beta   90.00
_cell.angle_gamma   90.00
#
_symmetry.space_group_name_H-M   'P 1'
#
loop_
_entity.id
_entity.type
_entity.pdbx_description
1 polymer ?
#
loop_
_entity_poly.entity_id
_entity_poly.type
_entity_poly.pdbx_seq_one_letter_code
_entity_poly.pdbx_strand_id
1 'polypeptide(L)'
;MPSVEENKLKKRNKILEAAYNLFAKNGINTTPIDEVVKCAGVAKGTFYLYFHDKYDLMDQIILYKSAAIIKSVIEQMKNINTDNKMEAVDQLTF
;
A
#
# COMPACT_ATOMS: atom_id res chain seq x y z
N MET A 1 16.30 -15.01 -10.16
CA MET A 1 15.46 -14.17 -11.03
C MET A 1 14.07 -14.04 -10.45
N PRO A 2 13.50 -12.84 -10.46
CA PRO A 2 12.13 -12.69 -10.00
C PRO A 2 11.17 -13.40 -10.95
N SER A 3 10.12 -13.96 -10.38
CA SER A 3 9.08 -14.61 -11.17
C SER A 3 8.23 -13.56 -11.90
N VAL A 4 7.43 -14.02 -12.85
CA VAL A 4 6.50 -13.12 -13.55
C VAL A 4 5.53 -12.49 -12.56
N GLU A 5 5.12 -13.25 -11.55
CA GLU A 5 4.22 -12.74 -10.52
C GLU A 5 4.87 -11.65 -9.68
N GLU A 6 6.15 -11.81 -9.34
CA GLU A 6 6.87 -10.77 -8.61
C GLU A 6 7.00 -9.49 -9.42
N ASN A 7 7.24 -9.62 -10.73
CA ASN A 7 7.31 -8.45 -11.61
C ASN A 7 5.97 -7.74 -11.69
N LYS A 8 4.88 -8.48 -11.73
CA LYS A 8 3.53 -7.90 -11.73
C LYS A 8 3.27 -7.15 -10.43
N LEU A 9 3.64 -7.75 -9.30
CA LEU A 9 3.47 -7.10 -8.00
C LEU A 9 4.30 -5.83 -7.91
N LYS A 10 5.52 -5.84 -8.42
CA LYS A 10 6.37 -4.65 -8.41
C LYS A 10 5.74 -3.52 -9.22
N LYS A 11 5.21 -3.83 -10.40
CA LYS A 11 4.56 -2.82 -11.24
C LYS A 11 3.31 -2.28 -10.57
N ARG A 12 2.50 -3.18 -10.00
CA ARG A 12 1.30 -2.78 -9.29
C ARG A 12 1.64 -1.86 -8.11
N ASN A 13 2.66 -2.23 -7.34
CA ASN A 13 3.07 -1.45 -6.18
C ASN A 13 3.64 -0.09 -6.57
N LYS A 14 4.33 0.00 -7.70
CA LYS A 14 4.81 1.28 -8.21
C LYS A 14 3.66 2.22 -8.51
N ILE A 15 2.59 1.69 -9.10
CA ILE A 15 1.40 2.47 -9.38
C ILE A 15 0.76 2.94 -8.07
N LEU A 16 0.64 2.04 -7.10
CA LEU A 16 0.04 2.38 -5.81
C LEU A 16 0.83 3.48 -5.10
N GLU A 17 2.15 3.36 -5.07
CA GLU A 17 3.00 4.36 -4.42
C GLU A 17 2.95 5.70 -5.14
N ALA A 18 3.02 5.70 -6.47
CA ALA A 18 2.94 6.93 -7.24
C ALA A 18 1.61 7.63 -7.02
N ALA A 19 0.51 6.86 -7.06
CA ALA A 19 -0.82 7.40 -6.86
C ALA A 19 -0.99 7.94 -5.45
N TYR A 20 -0.50 7.22 -4.45
CA TYR A 20 -0.58 7.65 -3.07
C TYR A 20 0.06 9.03 -2.91
N ASN A 21 1.27 9.20 -3.42
CA ASN A 21 1.99 10.45 -3.32
C ASN A 21 1.27 11.59 -4.05
N LEU A 22 0.78 11.32 -5.25
CA LEU A 22 0.09 12.33 -6.06
C LEU A 22 -1.27 12.70 -5.46
N PHE A 23 -2.02 11.70 -4.98
CA PHE A 23 -3.31 11.96 -4.37
C PHE A 23 -3.18 12.73 -3.06
N ALA A 24 -2.14 12.42 -2.28
CA ALA A 24 -1.87 13.13 -1.05
C ALA A 24 -1.49 14.59 -1.30
N LYS A 25 -0.80 14.84 -2.40
CA LYS A 25 -0.35 16.19 -2.74
C LYS A 25 -1.44 17.01 -3.42
N ASN A 26 -2.12 16.42 -4.39
CA ASN A 26 -3.03 17.15 -5.27
C ASN A 26 -4.50 16.80 -5.10
N GLY A 27 -4.81 15.70 -4.43
CA GLY A 27 -6.16 15.17 -4.34
C GLY A 27 -6.50 14.25 -5.50
N ILE A 28 -7.43 13.33 -5.27
CA ILE A 28 -7.79 12.32 -6.27
C ILE A 28 -8.47 12.95 -7.49
N ASN A 29 -9.34 13.94 -7.26
CA ASN A 29 -10.12 14.55 -8.35
C ASN A 29 -9.25 15.38 -9.29
N THR A 30 -8.14 15.90 -8.80
CA THR A 30 -7.25 16.76 -9.59
C THR A 30 -6.04 16.02 -10.13
N THR A 31 -5.94 14.72 -9.89
CA THR A 31 -4.82 13.91 -10.39
C THR A 31 -5.32 12.97 -11.49
N PRO A 32 -4.99 13.24 -12.75
CA PRO A 32 -5.37 12.34 -13.84
C PRO A 32 -4.54 11.06 -13.82
N ILE A 33 -5.11 9.99 -14.37
CA ILE A 33 -4.40 8.69 -14.46
C ILE A 33 -3.11 8.85 -15.24
N ASP A 34 -3.09 9.74 -16.24
CA ASP A 34 -1.89 9.97 -17.05
C ASP A 34 -0.69 10.38 -16.18
N GLU A 35 -0.92 11.21 -15.17
CA GLU A 35 0.15 11.59 -14.26
C GLU A 35 0.60 10.42 -13.39
N VAL A 36 -0.34 9.61 -12.95
CA VAL A 36 -0.02 8.45 -12.11
C VAL A 36 0.90 7.49 -12.87
N VAL A 37 0.53 7.14 -14.11
CA VAL A 37 1.33 6.18 -14.87
C VAL A 37 2.68 6.76 -15.26
N LYS A 38 2.73 8.04 -15.55
CA LYS A 38 3.99 8.72 -15.85
C LYS A 38 4.93 8.69 -14.63
N CYS A 39 4.38 8.99 -13.48
CA CYS A 39 5.14 8.97 -12.23
C CYS A 39 5.62 7.57 -11.89
N ALA A 40 4.77 6.57 -12.12
CA ALA A 40 5.10 5.18 -11.85
C ALA A 40 6.05 4.59 -12.89
N GLY A 41 6.18 5.24 -14.04
CA GLY A 41 7.04 4.74 -15.11
C GLY A 41 6.44 3.55 -15.84
N VAL A 42 5.13 3.49 -15.97
CA VAL A 42 4.43 2.39 -16.65
C VAL A 42 3.53 2.95 -17.73
N ALA A 43 3.14 2.10 -18.67
CA ALA A 43 2.21 2.48 -19.73
C ALA A 43 0.77 2.54 -19.16
N LYS A 44 -0.06 3.37 -19.77
CA LYS A 44 -1.45 3.51 -19.37
C LYS A 44 -2.20 2.18 -19.46
N GLY A 45 -1.91 1.38 -20.48
CA GLY A 45 -2.48 0.05 -20.61
C GLY A 45 -2.13 -0.85 -19.45
N THR A 46 -0.92 -0.72 -18.91
CA THR A 46 -0.50 -1.47 -17.75
C THR A 46 -1.35 -1.12 -16.53
N PHE A 47 -1.68 0.16 -16.36
CA PHE A 47 -2.56 0.58 -15.29
C PHE A 47 -3.89 -0.17 -15.35
N TYR A 48 -4.51 -0.21 -16.52
CA TYR A 48 -5.81 -0.85 -16.68
C TYR A 48 -5.79 -2.37 -16.60
N LEU A 49 -4.61 -2.99 -16.57
CA LEU A 49 -4.49 -4.40 -16.24
C LEU A 49 -4.73 -4.67 -14.75
N TYR A 50 -4.45 -3.69 -13.91
CA TYR A 50 -4.51 -3.88 -12.46
C TYR A 50 -5.67 -3.14 -11.80
N PHE A 51 -6.11 -2.03 -12.37
CA PHE A 51 -7.10 -1.16 -11.76
C PHE A 51 -8.15 -0.75 -12.79
N HIS A 52 -9.38 -0.66 -12.35
CA HIS A 52 -10.50 -0.29 -13.21
C HIS A 52 -10.51 1.22 -13.50
N ASP A 53 -10.32 2.02 -12.46
CA ASP A 53 -10.28 3.48 -12.56
C ASP A 53 -9.54 4.03 -11.35
N LYS A 54 -9.51 5.35 -11.20
CA LYS A 54 -8.75 5.94 -10.09
C LYS A 54 -9.44 5.76 -8.74
N TYR A 55 -10.73 5.51 -8.72
CA TYR A 55 -11.44 5.24 -7.46
C TYR A 55 -11.16 3.82 -6.99
N ASP A 56 -11.10 2.87 -7.92
CA ASP A 56 -10.62 1.52 -7.62
C ASP A 56 -9.18 1.58 -7.10
N LEU A 57 -8.35 2.39 -7.75
CA LEU A 57 -6.97 2.59 -7.32
C LEU A 57 -6.93 3.13 -5.88
N MET A 58 -7.78 4.08 -5.53
CA MET A 58 -7.83 4.62 -4.17
C MET A 58 -8.20 3.54 -3.16
N ASP A 59 -9.17 2.70 -3.49
CA ASP A 59 -9.55 1.58 -2.61
C ASP A 59 -8.37 0.64 -2.38
N GLN A 60 -7.62 0.35 -3.44
CA GLN A 60 -6.45 -0.52 -3.33
C GLN A 60 -5.32 0.14 -2.53
N ILE A 61 -5.17 1.45 -2.65
CA ILE A 61 -4.19 2.19 -1.85
C ILE A 61 -4.52 2.09 -0.37
N ILE A 62 -5.78 2.26 -0.03
CA ILE A 62 -6.22 2.15 1.37
C ILE A 62 -5.89 0.77 1.93
N LEU A 63 -6.21 -0.28 1.17
CA LEU A 63 -5.91 -1.64 1.59
C LEU A 63 -4.41 -1.88 1.70
N TYR A 64 -3.65 -1.40 0.73
CA TYR A 64 -2.21 -1.58 0.67
C TYR A 64 -1.52 -0.90 1.87
N LYS A 65 -1.87 0.35 2.15
CA LYS A 65 -1.26 1.09 3.25
C LYS A 65 -1.73 0.55 4.60
N SER A 66 -3.00 0.17 4.71
CA SER A 66 -3.53 -0.41 5.95
C SER A 66 -2.84 -1.73 6.25
N ALA A 67 -2.65 -2.57 5.24
CA ALA A 67 -1.97 -3.85 5.42
C ALA A 67 -0.53 -3.65 5.91
N ALA A 68 0.17 -2.66 5.35
CA ALA A 68 1.53 -2.35 5.76
C ALA A 68 1.58 -1.88 7.22
N ILE A 69 0.63 -1.04 7.61
CA ILE A 69 0.54 -0.54 8.99
C ILE A 69 0.23 -1.68 9.94
N ILE A 70 -0.74 -2.51 9.60
CA ILE A 70 -1.14 -3.65 10.43
C ILE A 70 0.04 -4.60 10.60
N LYS A 71 0.75 -4.89 9.51
CA LYS A 71 1.91 -5.77 9.57
C LYS A 71 2.98 -5.21 10.50
N SER A 72 3.24 -3.91 10.40
CA SER A 72 4.22 -3.24 11.24
C SER A 72 3.84 -3.32 12.71
N VAL A 73 2.56 -3.08 13.02
CA VAL A 73 2.06 -3.17 14.39
C VAL A 73 2.20 -4.59 14.93
N ILE A 74 1.85 -5.58 14.12
CA ILE A 74 1.95 -6.99 14.54
C ILE A 74 3.40 -7.35 14.83
N GLU A 75 4.33 -6.91 14.01
CA GLU A 75 5.75 -7.17 14.24
C GLU A 75 6.23 -6.53 15.53
N GLN A 76 5.82 -5.31 15.81
CA GLN A 76 6.16 -4.64 17.05
C GLN A 76 5.57 -5.35 18.25
N MET A 77 4.33 -5.81 18.14
CA MET A 77 3.69 -6.56 19.20
C MET A 77 4.39 -7.88 19.47
N LYS A 78 4.86 -8.54 18.43
CA LYS A 78 5.62 -9.79 18.60
C LYS A 78 6.91 -9.54 19.35
N ASN A 79 7.60 -8.46 19.05
CA ASN A 79 8.83 -8.11 19.75
C ASN A 79 8.56 -7.80 21.22
N ILE A 80 7.49 -7.07 21.48
CA ILE A 80 7.08 -6.76 22.84
C ILE A 80 6.68 -8.04 23.59
N ASN A 81 5.95 -8.90 22.90
CA ASN A 81 5.51 -10.16 23.49
C ASN A 81 6.66 -11.03 23.93
N THR A 82 7.75 -11.01 23.19
CA THR A 82 8.92 -11.78 23.53
C THR A 82 9.49 -11.35 24.89
N ASP A 83 9.45 -10.05 25.16
CA ASP A 83 10.08 -9.49 26.36
C ASP A 83 9.09 -9.23 27.49
N ASN A 84 7.93 -8.62 27.20
CA ASN A 84 7.05 -8.09 28.21
C ASN A 84 5.59 -8.43 27.99
N LYS A 85 5.32 -9.48 27.27
CA LYS A 85 3.95 -9.85 26.91
C LYS A 85 3.04 -9.96 28.13
N MET A 86 3.50 -10.66 29.13
CA MET A 86 2.69 -10.92 30.32
C MET A 86 2.38 -9.64 31.07
N GLU A 87 3.35 -8.78 31.18
CA GLU A 87 3.15 -7.51 31.85
C GLU A 87 2.13 -6.65 31.14
N ALA A 88 2.25 -6.57 29.81
CA ALA A 88 1.33 -5.77 29.01
C ALA A 88 -0.11 -6.29 29.12
N VAL A 89 -0.28 -7.59 29.07
CA VAL A 89 -1.59 -8.22 29.19
C VAL A 89 -2.17 -7.96 30.56
N ASP A 90 -1.37 -8.15 31.58
CA ASP A 90 -1.83 -7.94 32.97
C ASP A 90 -2.27 -6.51 33.18
N GLN A 91 -1.54 -5.55 32.66
CA GLN A 91 -1.89 -4.15 32.76
C GLN A 91 -3.19 -3.83 32.03
N LEU A 92 -3.40 -4.46 30.90
CA LEU A 92 -4.59 -4.22 30.10
C LEU A 92 -5.85 -4.85 30.69
N THR A 93 -5.70 -5.89 31.47
CA THR A 93 -6.86 -6.56 32.09
C THR A 93 -7.42 -5.79 33.26
N PHE A 94 -6.73 -4.81 33.72
CA PHE A 94 -7.25 -3.94 34.78
C PHE A 94 -7.88 -2.69 34.18
#